data_4dc2cae5e1575908ce955d68009b3ffd
#
_entry.id   4dc2cae5e1575908ce955d68009b3ffd
#
_cell.length_a   1.000
_cell.length_b   1.000
_cell.length_c   1.000
_cell.angle_alpha   90.00
_cell.angle_beta   90.00
_cell.angle_gamma   90.00
#
_symmetry.space_group_name_H-M   'P 1'
#
loop_
_entity.id
_entity.type
_entity.pdbx_description
1 polymer ?
#
loop_
_entity_poly.entity_id
_entity_poly.type
_entity_poly.pdbx_seq_one_letter_code
_entity_poly.pdbx_strand_id
1 'polypeptide(L)'
;NEPLSFKMVFGADKELANSGGFFDAWDREAISSWLSPLDGYKWLEIEQDDMEQVRYRCIIEELEMVEIGNLPIAFSCTVRCDSPFAYQYPVTYSYTCQGNTNILLRNLGSYRGGYQPKLKITTNGTDSIKIINHSDNDRTFEFTGLPQSYFLEIEVDNENGVITNNMDINLYPYFNFEFFKLICGDNSLEVVGDCKLEITC
;
A
#
# COMPACT_ATOMS: atom_id res chain seq x y z
N ASN A 1 -15.69 5.63 -8.61
CA ASN A 1 -16.16 5.45 -7.23
C ASN A 1 -15.77 6.69 -6.42
N GLU A 2 -16.67 7.17 -5.57
CA GLU A 2 -16.36 8.28 -4.68
C GLU A 2 -15.41 7.81 -3.56
N PRO A 3 -14.55 8.69 -3.02
CA PRO A 3 -13.72 8.38 -1.87
C PRO A 3 -14.58 7.98 -0.67
N LEU A 4 -14.06 7.08 0.16
CA LEU A 4 -14.74 6.69 1.40
C LEU A 4 -14.81 7.89 2.35
N SER A 5 -15.98 8.09 2.96
CA SER A 5 -16.19 9.09 4.01
C SER A 5 -17.03 8.51 5.12
N PHE A 6 -16.63 8.76 6.36
CA PHE A 6 -17.38 8.31 7.54
C PHE A 6 -17.24 9.30 8.69
N LYS A 7 -18.19 9.23 9.63
CA LYS A 7 -18.13 10.04 10.86
C LYS A 7 -17.45 9.26 11.97
N MET A 8 -16.60 9.95 12.71
CA MET A 8 -15.96 9.44 13.91
C MET A 8 -16.33 10.33 15.10
N VAL A 9 -16.65 9.70 16.21
CA VAL A 9 -16.93 10.40 17.48
C VAL A 9 -16.04 9.77 18.55
N PHE A 10 -15.32 10.61 19.28
CA PHE A 10 -14.51 10.16 20.41
C PHE A 10 -14.79 11.04 21.63
N GLY A 11 -14.93 10.40 22.77
CA GLY A 11 -15.26 11.04 24.04
C GLY A 11 -14.08 11.09 24.99
N ALA A 12 -14.18 11.95 26.01
CA ALA A 12 -13.24 11.96 27.11
C ALA A 12 -13.42 10.70 27.96
N ASP A 13 -12.32 9.96 28.16
CA ASP A 13 -12.28 8.86 29.09
C ASP A 13 -12.25 9.39 30.53
N LYS A 14 -13.16 8.89 31.39
CA LYS A 14 -13.27 9.30 32.79
C LYS A 14 -12.02 9.00 33.61
N GLU A 15 -11.23 7.99 33.19
CA GLU A 15 -10.01 7.58 33.92
C GLU A 15 -8.78 8.35 33.44
N LEU A 16 -8.75 8.75 32.15
CA LEU A 16 -7.63 9.45 31.53
C LEU A 16 -7.77 10.98 31.53
N ALA A 17 -9.00 11.50 31.56
CA ALA A 17 -9.20 12.94 31.57
C ALA A 17 -8.94 13.52 32.99
N ASN A 18 -7.96 14.43 33.09
CA ASN A 18 -7.64 15.17 34.31
C ASN A 18 -8.83 15.92 34.91
N SER A 19 -9.87 16.15 34.13
CA SER A 19 -11.06 16.96 34.41
C SER A 19 -12.30 16.13 34.74
N GLY A 20 -12.19 14.81 34.95
CA GLY A 20 -13.30 13.96 35.37
C GLY A 20 -14.35 13.65 34.31
N GLY A 21 -13.94 13.52 33.02
CA GLY A 21 -14.77 13.06 31.91
C GLY A 21 -15.27 14.17 30.98
N PHE A 22 -14.59 15.30 30.96
CA PHE A 22 -14.75 16.37 29.95
C PHE A 22 -13.39 16.92 29.51
N PHE A 23 -13.34 17.52 28.33
CA PHE A 23 -12.12 18.11 27.79
C PHE A 23 -11.92 19.53 28.33
N ASP A 24 -10.76 19.82 28.86
CA ASP A 24 -10.38 21.18 29.21
C ASP A 24 -9.91 22.01 27.98
N ALA A 25 -9.51 23.25 28.21
CA ALA A 25 -9.08 24.12 27.11
C ALA A 25 -7.80 23.64 26.42
N TRP A 26 -6.90 23.00 27.17
CA TRP A 26 -5.64 22.46 26.67
C TRP A 26 -5.86 21.18 25.86
N ASP A 27 -6.73 20.29 26.35
CA ASP A 27 -7.14 19.09 25.64
C ASP A 27 -7.75 19.43 24.28
N ARG A 28 -8.63 20.44 24.25
CA ARG A 28 -9.29 20.90 23.01
C ARG A 28 -8.29 21.44 21.99
N GLU A 29 -7.33 22.25 22.44
CA GLU A 29 -6.30 22.80 21.57
C GLU A 29 -5.39 21.68 21.03
N ALA A 30 -4.97 20.76 21.88
CA ALA A 30 -4.13 19.62 21.50
C ALA A 30 -4.83 18.73 20.48
N ILE A 31 -6.09 18.37 20.71
CA ILE A 31 -6.89 17.53 19.80
C ILE A 31 -7.13 18.24 18.47
N SER A 32 -7.51 19.51 18.50
CA SER A 32 -7.74 20.28 17.28
C SER A 32 -6.47 20.42 16.46
N SER A 33 -5.34 20.67 17.11
CA SER A 33 -4.03 20.77 16.45
C SER A 33 -3.57 19.44 15.85
N TRP A 34 -3.82 18.32 16.56
CA TRP A 34 -3.48 16.99 16.10
C TRP A 34 -4.34 16.51 14.92
N LEU A 35 -5.66 16.75 14.97
CA LEU A 35 -6.60 16.26 13.96
C LEU A 35 -6.73 17.18 12.74
N SER A 36 -6.24 18.41 12.81
CA SER A 36 -6.30 19.38 11.69
C SER A 36 -4.91 19.73 11.16
N PRO A 37 -4.09 18.73 10.74
CA PRO A 37 -2.78 19.01 10.19
C PRO A 37 -2.90 19.73 8.84
N LEU A 38 -2.10 20.79 8.65
CA LEU A 38 -2.09 21.58 7.42
C LEU A 38 -1.36 20.89 6.24
N ASP A 39 -0.75 19.74 6.46
CA ASP A 39 0.16 19.07 5.53
C ASP A 39 -0.47 17.88 4.77
N GLY A 40 -1.79 17.86 4.62
CA GLY A 40 -2.53 16.95 3.74
C GLY A 40 -2.92 15.61 4.39
N TYR A 41 -3.09 14.59 3.56
CA TYR A 41 -3.57 13.27 3.99
C TYR A 41 -2.61 12.57 4.93
N LYS A 42 -3.15 11.99 6.01
CA LYS A 42 -2.45 11.19 7.01
C LYS A 42 -2.99 9.76 7.04
N TRP A 43 -2.24 8.87 7.66
CA TRP A 43 -2.69 7.50 7.90
C TRP A 43 -3.52 7.45 9.17
N LEU A 44 -4.71 6.87 9.06
CA LEU A 44 -5.59 6.53 10.18
C LEU A 44 -5.58 5.00 10.33
N GLU A 45 -5.23 4.56 11.51
CA GLU A 45 -5.30 3.16 11.96
C GLU A 45 -6.31 3.08 13.09
N ILE A 46 -7.18 2.08 13.04
CA ILE A 46 -8.20 1.87 14.07
C ILE A 46 -7.81 0.57 14.78
N GLU A 47 -7.44 0.69 16.06
CA GLU A 47 -7.09 -0.46 16.90
C GLU A 47 -8.35 -1.23 17.27
N GLN A 48 -8.71 -2.20 16.45
CA GLN A 48 -9.85 -3.09 16.61
C GLN A 48 -9.51 -4.46 16.05
N ASP A 49 -9.91 -5.55 16.73
CA ASP A 49 -9.50 -6.93 16.44
C ASP A 49 -9.73 -7.37 14.98
N ASP A 50 -10.75 -6.84 14.32
CA ASP A 50 -11.08 -7.14 12.93
C ASP A 50 -10.48 -6.15 11.91
N MET A 51 -9.72 -5.15 12.37
CA MET A 51 -9.14 -4.08 11.56
C MET A 51 -7.61 -3.95 11.68
N GLU A 52 -6.93 -4.87 12.35
CA GLU A 52 -5.48 -4.81 12.65
C GLU A 52 -4.57 -4.64 11.43
N GLN A 53 -5.03 -5.02 10.23
CA GLN A 53 -4.23 -4.93 9.00
C GLN A 53 -4.73 -3.86 8.04
N VAL A 54 -5.67 -3.04 8.48
CA VAL A 54 -6.37 -2.07 7.63
C VAL A 54 -6.06 -0.66 8.08
N ARG A 55 -5.67 0.19 7.14
CA ARG A 55 -5.42 1.61 7.36
C ARG A 55 -6.06 2.46 6.28
N TYR A 56 -6.37 3.69 6.61
CA TYR A 56 -6.99 4.66 5.72
C TYR A 56 -6.05 5.84 5.52
N ARG A 57 -5.91 6.31 4.30
CA ARG A 57 -5.23 7.57 4.04
C ARG A 57 -6.29 8.66 3.95
N CYS A 58 -6.35 9.54 4.93
CA CYS A 58 -7.47 10.44 5.10
C CYS A 58 -7.06 11.84 5.60
N ILE A 59 -8.01 12.76 5.49
CA ILE A 59 -8.03 14.06 6.16
C ILE A 59 -9.24 14.13 7.07
N ILE A 60 -9.13 14.92 8.14
CA ILE A 60 -10.23 15.21 9.04
C ILE A 60 -10.87 16.50 8.60
N GLU A 61 -12.19 16.46 8.43
CA GLU A 61 -13.02 17.61 8.08
C GLU A 61 -14.11 17.79 9.15
N GLU A 62 -14.67 18.97 9.24
CA GLU A 62 -15.84 19.26 10.11
C GLU A 62 -15.64 18.81 11.55
N LEU A 63 -14.50 19.17 12.17
CA LEU A 63 -14.26 18.88 13.58
C LEU A 63 -15.18 19.74 14.45
N GLU A 64 -16.13 19.09 15.11
CA GLU A 64 -17.12 19.71 15.96
C GLU A 64 -17.00 19.20 17.40
N MET A 65 -17.18 20.09 18.35
CA MET A 65 -17.22 19.74 19.77
C MET A 65 -18.65 19.40 20.19
N VAL A 66 -18.80 18.30 20.90
CA VAL A 66 -20.09 17.86 21.47
C VAL A 66 -20.13 18.22 22.94
N GLU A 67 -21.15 18.99 23.34
CA GLU A 67 -21.30 19.49 24.70
C GLU A 67 -22.59 18.98 25.36
N ILE A 68 -22.52 18.68 26.65
CA ILE A 68 -23.69 18.44 27.51
C ILE A 68 -23.61 19.41 28.69
N GLY A 69 -24.62 20.29 28.83
CA GLY A 69 -24.66 21.27 29.90
C GLY A 69 -23.46 22.23 29.91
N ASN A 70 -23.00 22.67 28.73
CA ASN A 70 -21.81 23.49 28.48
C ASN A 70 -20.48 22.81 28.87
N LEU A 71 -20.48 21.50 29.06
CA LEU A 71 -19.27 20.73 29.29
C LEU A 71 -18.91 19.98 28.01
N PRO A 72 -17.69 20.17 27.44
CA PRO A 72 -17.23 19.47 26.25
C PRO A 72 -16.88 18.03 26.61
N ILE A 73 -17.66 17.09 26.10
CA ILE A 73 -17.55 15.67 26.45
C ILE A 73 -17.03 14.80 25.28
N ALA A 74 -17.20 15.28 24.07
CA ALA A 74 -16.77 14.53 22.89
C ALA A 74 -16.40 15.45 21.71
N PHE A 75 -15.68 14.91 20.76
CA PHE A 75 -15.48 15.49 19.44
C PHE A 75 -16.17 14.61 18.38
N SER A 76 -16.79 15.24 17.42
CA SER A 76 -17.30 14.62 16.20
C SER A 76 -16.55 15.18 15.00
N CYS A 77 -16.12 14.31 14.10
CA CYS A 77 -15.47 14.74 12.87
C CYS A 77 -15.88 13.88 11.68
N THR A 78 -15.76 14.45 10.50
CA THR A 78 -15.86 13.71 9.23
C THR A 78 -14.48 13.31 8.78
N VAL A 79 -14.26 12.01 8.61
CA VAL A 79 -13.04 11.44 8.02
C VAL A 79 -13.28 11.27 6.53
N ARG A 80 -12.51 11.96 5.69
CA ARG A 80 -12.55 11.81 4.24
C ARG A 80 -11.27 11.15 3.75
N CYS A 81 -11.41 9.98 3.13
CA CYS A 81 -10.30 9.21 2.57
C CYS A 81 -9.92 9.71 1.17
N ASP A 82 -8.72 9.40 0.72
CA ASP A 82 -8.25 9.67 -0.65
C ASP A 82 -8.75 8.63 -1.67
N SER A 83 -9.23 7.50 -1.18
CA SER A 83 -9.64 6.33 -1.97
C SER A 83 -10.97 5.76 -1.47
N PRO A 84 -11.74 5.09 -2.34
CA PRO A 84 -12.90 4.30 -1.90
C PRO A 84 -12.50 2.98 -1.22
N PHE A 85 -11.22 2.68 -1.13
CA PHE A 85 -10.68 1.45 -0.54
C PHE A 85 -9.78 1.76 0.66
N ALA A 86 -9.78 0.85 1.62
CA ALA A 86 -8.77 0.82 2.66
C ALA A 86 -7.47 0.21 2.12
N TYR A 87 -6.37 0.53 2.75
CA TYR A 87 -5.05 0.01 2.43
C TYR A 87 -4.63 -1.05 3.45
N GLN A 88 -3.87 -2.03 3.00
CA GLN A 88 -3.16 -2.95 3.88
C GLN A 88 -1.71 -2.49 4.08
N TYR A 89 -1.02 -3.05 5.08
CA TYR A 89 0.41 -2.87 5.19
C TYR A 89 1.11 -3.60 4.05
N PRO A 90 2.15 -3.00 3.45
CA PRO A 90 2.91 -3.65 2.40
C PRO A 90 3.55 -4.94 2.92
N VAL A 91 3.36 -6.03 2.19
CA VAL A 91 3.99 -7.32 2.46
C VAL A 91 4.93 -7.65 1.31
N THR A 92 6.17 -8.01 1.62
CA THR A 92 7.17 -8.43 0.62
C THR A 92 7.34 -9.93 0.64
N TYR A 93 7.08 -10.56 -0.50
CA TYR A 93 7.33 -11.97 -0.76
C TYR A 93 8.66 -12.11 -1.50
N SER A 94 9.53 -13.02 -1.06
CA SER A 94 10.86 -13.23 -1.66
C SER A 94 11.01 -14.66 -2.17
N TYR A 95 11.43 -14.79 -3.42
CA TYR A 95 11.59 -16.07 -4.12
C TYR A 95 12.98 -16.15 -4.73
N THR A 96 13.59 -17.34 -4.66
CA THR A 96 14.80 -17.66 -5.43
C THR A 96 14.38 -18.51 -6.63
N CYS A 97 14.51 -17.95 -7.82
CA CYS A 97 14.09 -18.58 -9.06
C CYS A 97 15.30 -19.17 -9.78
N GLN A 98 15.17 -20.40 -10.27
CA GLN A 98 16.19 -21.10 -11.05
C GLN A 98 15.52 -21.78 -12.26
N GLY A 99 15.94 -21.38 -13.47
CA GLY A 99 15.32 -21.86 -14.70
C GLY A 99 13.84 -21.49 -14.76
N ASN A 100 12.97 -22.44 -14.56
CA ASN A 100 11.51 -22.30 -14.57
C ASN A 100 10.95 -22.52 -13.17
N THR A 101 10.39 -21.50 -12.56
CA THR A 101 9.87 -21.55 -11.17
C THR A 101 8.40 -21.15 -11.14
N ASN A 102 7.55 -22.02 -10.60
CA ASN A 102 6.12 -21.71 -10.40
C ASN A 102 5.86 -21.16 -9.00
N ILE A 103 5.10 -20.08 -8.94
CA ILE A 103 4.73 -19.37 -7.71
C ILE A 103 3.21 -19.23 -7.67
N LEU A 104 2.61 -19.54 -6.53
CA LEU A 104 1.22 -19.21 -6.25
C LEU A 104 1.19 -18.02 -5.30
N LEU A 105 0.63 -16.89 -5.74
CA LEU A 105 0.53 -15.66 -4.96
C LEU A 105 -0.93 -15.21 -4.89
N ARG A 106 -1.42 -15.00 -3.67
CA ARG A 106 -2.80 -14.54 -3.45
C ARG A 106 -2.84 -13.04 -3.21
N ASN A 107 -3.59 -12.35 -4.07
CA ASN A 107 -3.96 -10.94 -3.87
C ASN A 107 -5.27 -10.86 -3.09
N LEU A 108 -5.22 -10.36 -1.87
CA LEU A 108 -6.39 -10.20 -0.99
C LEU A 108 -7.20 -8.94 -1.30
N GLY A 109 -6.70 -8.06 -2.16
CA GLY A 109 -7.39 -6.83 -2.56
C GLY A 109 -8.69 -7.13 -3.31
N SER A 110 -9.72 -6.33 -3.05
CA SER A 110 -11.05 -6.45 -3.69
C SER A 110 -11.19 -5.63 -4.98
N TYR A 111 -10.17 -4.87 -5.36
CA TYR A 111 -10.20 -4.03 -6.55
C TYR A 111 -10.13 -4.88 -7.83
N ARG A 112 -11.21 -4.90 -8.60
CA ARG A 112 -11.32 -5.70 -9.84
C ARG A 112 -10.36 -5.28 -10.95
N GLY A 113 -9.86 -4.07 -10.90
CA GLY A 113 -8.84 -3.56 -11.82
C GLY A 113 -7.49 -4.28 -11.70
N GLY A 114 -7.30 -5.06 -10.64
CA GLY A 114 -6.03 -5.71 -10.29
C GLY A 114 -5.09 -4.77 -9.55
N TYR A 115 -4.04 -5.32 -8.99
CA TYR A 115 -3.02 -4.60 -8.23
C TYR A 115 -1.68 -4.63 -8.96
N GLN A 116 -0.97 -3.52 -8.99
CA GLN A 116 0.33 -3.38 -9.62
C GLN A 116 1.43 -3.28 -8.54
N PRO A 117 2.03 -4.42 -8.13
CA PRO A 117 3.00 -4.47 -7.05
C PRO A 117 4.34 -3.86 -7.49
N LYS A 118 5.16 -3.50 -6.49
CA LYS A 118 6.56 -3.20 -6.75
C LYS A 118 7.35 -4.50 -6.86
N LEU A 119 8.26 -4.56 -7.84
CA LEU A 119 9.16 -5.68 -8.00
C LEU A 119 10.59 -5.24 -7.72
N LYS A 120 11.34 -6.10 -7.03
CA LYS A 120 12.81 -6.03 -7.00
C LYS A 120 13.35 -7.35 -7.52
N ILE A 121 14.16 -7.27 -8.57
CA ILE A 121 14.73 -8.42 -9.27
C ILE A 121 16.25 -8.30 -9.18
N THR A 122 16.89 -9.29 -8.58
CA THR A 122 18.36 -9.39 -8.59
C THR A 122 18.75 -10.52 -9.51
N THR A 123 19.41 -10.20 -10.62
CA THR A 123 19.82 -11.20 -11.60
C THR A 123 20.99 -12.05 -11.07
N ASN A 124 21.07 -13.28 -11.54
CA ASN A 124 22.18 -14.20 -11.27
C ASN A 124 22.88 -14.59 -12.58
N GLY A 125 23.35 -13.58 -13.34
CA GLY A 125 24.06 -13.78 -14.60
C GLY A 125 23.19 -14.14 -15.79
N THR A 126 21.86 -14.08 -15.66
CA THR A 126 20.93 -14.29 -16.79
C THR A 126 20.82 -13.04 -17.65
N ASP A 127 20.58 -13.22 -18.95
CA ASP A 127 20.30 -12.15 -19.89
C ASP A 127 18.81 -11.95 -20.17
N SER A 128 17.98 -12.82 -19.60
CA SER A 128 16.53 -12.77 -19.80
C SER A 128 15.79 -13.15 -18.52
N ILE A 129 14.76 -12.40 -18.20
CA ILE A 129 13.85 -12.68 -17.10
C ILE A 129 12.43 -12.48 -17.59
N LYS A 130 11.59 -13.47 -17.36
CA LYS A 130 10.18 -13.44 -17.73
C LYS A 130 9.32 -13.82 -16.53
N ILE A 131 8.25 -13.08 -16.30
CA ILE A 131 7.19 -13.40 -15.32
C ILE A 131 5.87 -13.48 -16.06
N ILE A 132 5.28 -14.66 -16.11
CA ILE A 132 3.99 -14.91 -16.76
C ILE A 132 2.94 -15.07 -15.68
N ASN A 133 1.84 -14.29 -15.74
CA ASN A 133 0.67 -14.50 -14.89
C ASN A 133 -0.41 -15.27 -15.65
N HIS A 134 -0.46 -16.58 -15.44
CA HIS A 134 -1.45 -17.46 -16.09
C HIS A 134 -2.90 -17.14 -15.68
N SER A 135 -3.08 -16.51 -14.51
CA SER A 135 -4.39 -16.08 -14.03
C SER A 135 -4.87 -14.78 -14.69
N ASP A 136 -3.99 -13.99 -15.33
CA ASP A 136 -4.29 -12.75 -16.07
C ASP A 136 -4.06 -12.93 -17.59
N ASN A 137 -4.65 -13.97 -18.18
CA ASN A 137 -4.55 -14.27 -19.61
C ASN A 137 -3.10 -14.36 -20.13
N ASP A 138 -2.24 -15.03 -19.39
CA ASP A 138 -0.80 -15.18 -19.69
C ASP A 138 -0.08 -13.83 -19.89
N ARG A 139 -0.51 -12.79 -19.17
CA ARG A 139 0.19 -11.51 -19.18
C ARG A 139 1.65 -11.72 -18.84
N THR A 140 2.50 -11.22 -19.69
CA THR A 140 3.93 -11.48 -19.64
C THR A 140 4.70 -10.17 -19.42
N PHE A 141 5.38 -10.07 -18.28
CA PHE A 141 6.41 -9.07 -17.98
C PHE A 141 7.77 -9.67 -18.36
N GLU A 142 8.56 -8.99 -19.21
CA GLU A 142 9.78 -9.59 -19.75
C GLU A 142 10.89 -8.57 -19.98
N PHE A 143 12.09 -8.96 -19.55
CA PHE A 143 13.35 -8.37 -20.00
C PHE A 143 14.11 -9.37 -20.87
N THR A 144 14.68 -8.91 -22.00
CA THR A 144 15.50 -9.71 -22.91
C THR A 144 16.77 -8.98 -23.28
N GLY A 145 17.90 -9.71 -23.35
CA GLY A 145 19.19 -9.14 -23.71
C GLY A 145 19.81 -8.25 -22.64
N LEU A 146 19.43 -8.46 -21.37
CA LEU A 146 20.02 -7.76 -20.23
C LEU A 146 21.55 -7.93 -20.23
N PRO A 147 22.31 -6.91 -19.75
CA PRO A 147 23.72 -7.08 -19.48
C PRO A 147 23.93 -8.25 -18.53
N GLN A 148 24.76 -9.23 -18.94
CA GLN A 148 25.09 -10.37 -18.10
C GLN A 148 25.95 -9.91 -16.93
N SER A 149 25.31 -9.52 -15.85
CA SER A 149 25.95 -9.13 -14.60
C SER A 149 25.39 -9.97 -13.47
N TYR A 150 26.26 -10.55 -12.69
CA TYR A 150 25.89 -11.01 -11.36
C TYR A 150 25.61 -9.77 -10.53
N PHE A 151 24.41 -9.70 -9.90
CA PHE A 151 23.99 -8.59 -9.04
C PHE A 151 23.49 -7.32 -9.76
N LEU A 152 22.97 -7.40 -10.98
CA LEU A 152 22.12 -6.35 -11.50
C LEU A 152 20.82 -6.36 -10.69
N GLU A 153 20.60 -5.31 -9.89
CA GLU A 153 19.36 -5.11 -9.15
C GLU A 153 18.46 -4.18 -9.95
N ILE A 154 17.26 -4.66 -10.28
CA ILE A 154 16.24 -3.94 -11.03
C ILE A 154 15.07 -3.69 -10.10
N GLU A 155 14.67 -2.43 -9.91
CA GLU A 155 13.48 -2.06 -9.18
C GLU A 155 12.42 -1.55 -10.16
N VAL A 156 11.22 -2.11 -10.09
CA VAL A 156 10.10 -1.77 -10.97
C VAL A 156 8.92 -1.30 -10.13
N ASP A 157 8.53 -0.05 -10.32
CA ASP A 157 7.26 0.48 -9.88
C ASP A 157 6.24 0.29 -11.01
N ASN A 158 5.47 -0.81 -10.93
CA ASN A 158 4.52 -1.16 -11.98
C ASN A 158 3.35 -0.18 -12.09
N GLU A 159 2.98 0.49 -10.98
CA GLU A 159 1.89 1.47 -10.95
C GLU A 159 2.28 2.73 -11.71
N ASN A 160 3.48 3.23 -11.48
CA ASN A 160 3.98 4.47 -12.10
C ASN A 160 4.75 4.23 -13.42
N GLY A 161 4.98 2.97 -13.78
CA GLY A 161 5.72 2.62 -14.99
C GLY A 161 7.21 2.99 -14.94
N VAL A 162 7.81 2.97 -13.73
CA VAL A 162 9.19 3.40 -13.51
C VAL A 162 10.10 2.19 -13.29
N ILE A 163 11.22 2.15 -14.01
CA ILE A 163 12.26 1.13 -13.88
C ILE A 163 13.58 1.81 -13.50
N THR A 164 14.14 1.39 -12.36
CA THR A 164 15.45 1.83 -11.88
C THR A 164 16.37 0.66 -11.64
N ASN A 165 17.66 0.88 -11.53
CA ASN A 165 18.64 -0.18 -11.25
C ASN A 165 19.90 0.36 -10.56
N ASN A 166 20.70 -0.53 -9.97
CA ASN A 166 21.92 -0.20 -9.24
C ASN A 166 23.12 0.18 -10.11
N MET A 167 23.02 0.02 -11.44
CA MET A 167 24.11 0.32 -12.40
C MET A 167 23.85 1.61 -13.19
N ASP A 168 22.75 2.30 -12.93
CA ASP A 168 22.33 3.54 -13.58
C ASP A 168 22.29 3.44 -15.12
N ILE A 169 21.88 2.27 -15.64
CA ILE A 169 21.70 2.02 -17.07
C ILE A 169 20.24 2.15 -17.49
N ASN A 170 20.01 2.55 -18.73
CA ASN A 170 18.65 2.58 -19.29
C ASN A 170 18.19 1.15 -19.65
N LEU A 171 17.22 0.61 -18.90
CA LEU A 171 16.69 -0.74 -19.10
C LEU A 171 15.45 -0.81 -20.01
N TYR A 172 14.85 0.30 -20.39
CA TYR A 172 13.66 0.30 -21.26
C TYR A 172 13.88 -0.36 -22.64
N PRO A 173 15.07 -0.29 -23.30
CA PRO A 173 15.31 -1.02 -24.55
C PRO A 173 15.27 -2.54 -24.45
N TYR A 174 15.41 -3.08 -23.24
CA TYR A 174 15.38 -4.50 -22.93
C TYR A 174 14.02 -5.00 -22.46
N PHE A 175 13.07 -4.08 -22.21
CA PHE A 175 11.78 -4.34 -21.60
C PHE A 175 10.66 -4.39 -22.64
N ASN A 176 9.71 -5.32 -22.48
CA ASN A 176 8.58 -5.48 -23.39
C ASN A 176 7.43 -4.47 -23.17
N PHE A 177 7.55 -3.55 -22.22
CA PHE A 177 6.54 -2.53 -21.83
C PHE A 177 5.23 -3.09 -21.29
N GLU A 178 5.16 -4.38 -20.94
CA GLU A 178 4.04 -5.00 -20.25
C GLU A 178 4.31 -5.05 -18.74
N PHE A 179 3.81 -4.06 -18.01
CA PHE A 179 3.99 -3.99 -16.57
C PHE A 179 3.21 -5.07 -15.83
N PHE A 180 3.83 -5.60 -14.77
CA PHE A 180 3.32 -6.73 -14.02
C PHE A 180 2.09 -6.34 -13.20
N LYS A 181 1.10 -7.26 -13.13
CA LYS A 181 -0.16 -7.06 -12.46
C LYS A 181 -0.66 -8.34 -11.83
N LEU A 182 -1.26 -8.22 -10.64
CA LEU A 182 -1.97 -9.28 -9.94
C LEU A 182 -3.48 -9.05 -10.07
N ILE A 183 -4.22 -10.07 -10.48
CA ILE A 183 -5.69 -10.05 -10.37
C ILE A 183 -6.13 -10.28 -8.93
N CYS A 184 -7.37 -9.96 -8.61
CA CYS A 184 -7.98 -10.31 -7.32
C CYS A 184 -8.05 -11.83 -7.15
N GLY A 185 -7.64 -12.33 -5.99
CA GLY A 185 -7.59 -13.77 -5.69
C GLY A 185 -6.24 -14.42 -6.04
N ASP A 186 -6.30 -15.68 -6.43
CA ASP A 186 -5.09 -16.50 -6.65
C ASP A 186 -4.46 -16.21 -8.02
N ASN A 187 -3.17 -15.91 -8.01
CA ASN A 187 -2.36 -15.70 -9.19
C ASN A 187 -1.34 -16.83 -9.33
N SER A 188 -1.42 -17.58 -10.43
CA SER A 188 -0.44 -18.59 -10.81
C SER A 188 0.63 -17.93 -11.68
N LEU A 189 1.82 -17.80 -11.14
CA LEU A 189 2.94 -17.15 -11.81
C LEU A 189 3.97 -18.19 -12.24
N GLU A 190 4.50 -18.03 -13.45
CA GLU A 190 5.66 -18.73 -13.93
C GLU A 190 6.80 -17.72 -14.10
N VAL A 191 7.92 -17.96 -13.42
CA VAL A 191 9.13 -17.13 -13.52
C VAL A 191 10.20 -17.91 -14.26
N VAL A 192 10.67 -17.36 -15.38
CA VAL A 192 11.73 -17.94 -16.22
C VAL A 192 12.98 -17.08 -16.10
N GLY A 193 14.09 -17.70 -15.73
CA GLY A 193 15.39 -17.05 -15.54
C GLY A 193 15.94 -17.23 -14.13
N ASP A 194 17.23 -17.06 -13.99
CA ASP A 194 17.94 -17.22 -12.71
C ASP A 194 17.99 -15.87 -11.99
N CYS A 195 17.16 -15.71 -10.95
CA CYS A 195 17.07 -14.45 -10.21
C CYS A 195 16.57 -14.64 -8.79
N LYS A 196 16.80 -13.65 -7.96
CA LYS A 196 16.00 -13.42 -6.74
C LYS A 196 14.90 -12.43 -7.11
N LEU A 197 13.65 -12.80 -6.85
CA LEU A 197 12.47 -11.97 -7.09
C LEU A 197 11.83 -11.60 -5.77
N GLU A 198 11.64 -10.32 -5.54
CA GLU A 198 10.87 -9.78 -4.42
C GLU A 198 9.65 -9.05 -4.97
N ILE A 199 8.46 -9.40 -4.47
CA ILE A 199 7.18 -8.82 -4.85
C ILE A 199 6.61 -8.13 -3.61
N THR A 200 6.45 -6.81 -3.65
CA THR A 200 5.87 -6.03 -2.57
C THR A 200 4.45 -5.60 -2.94
N CYS A 201 3.49 -6.13 -2.18
CA CYS A 201 2.06 -5.86 -2.33
C CYS A 201 1.53 -4.95 -1.22
#